data_478fd66b4492d030e18f42c5f667247a
#
_entry.id   478fd66b4492d030e18f42c5f667247a
#
_cell.length_a   1.000
_cell.length_b   1.000
_cell.length_c   1.000
_cell.angle_alpha   90.00
_cell.angle_beta   90.00
_cell.angle_gamma   90.00
#
_symmetry.space_group_name_H-M   'P 1'
#
loop_
_entity.id
_entity.type
_entity.pdbx_description
1 polymer ?
#
loop_
_entity_poly.entity_id
_entity_poly.type
_entity_poly.pdbx_seq_one_letter_code
_entity_poly.pdbx_strand_id
1 'polypeptide(L)'
;MIIKRYFSDEAVKQIKTDFKFLTDKIRQSGFEYDLQIRDGYFNIYYKGNSLCKVAFSPKTGLYRITIHHRFVEQRIKDRFKPKEGNYLTFSLPQKQLHPLFSQRNLISMSQKVKAIRFQEEIIFEQMVMTDNVNRRDFIIIDRQIMDKTAKTKMDLLALVQKENNNYQFCVIEVKLGNNPELKGDVIDQLKEYIQRIEQHFQAYKECYELNFKQKQELGLFDRDLHMSIMPGVLGIIVILGYSGLAQKSIAKLKEKDPSIKILHLKNIIDLSKAI
;
A
#
# COMPACT_ATOMS: atom_id res chain seq x y z
N MET A 1 -8.24 1.44 20.48
CA MET A 1 -7.10 1.58 19.52
C MET A 1 -7.66 2.04 18.19
N ILE A 2 -7.21 3.17 17.68
CA ILE A 2 -7.72 3.81 16.46
C ILE A 2 -7.16 3.14 15.20
N ILE A 3 -5.85 2.88 15.18
CA ILE A 3 -5.17 2.22 14.08
C ILE A 3 -4.37 1.01 14.58
N LYS A 4 -4.36 -0.07 13.78
CA LYS A 4 -3.55 -1.27 14.03
C LYS A 4 -3.05 -1.86 12.72
N ARG A 5 -1.72 -1.89 12.54
CA ARG A 5 -1.02 -2.35 11.34
C ARG A 5 0.16 -3.25 11.71
N TYR A 6 -0.06 -4.15 12.66
CA TYR A 6 0.95 -5.07 13.15
C TYR A 6 0.33 -6.40 13.60
N PHE A 7 1.19 -7.40 13.74
CA PHE A 7 0.89 -8.73 14.27
C PHE A 7 1.24 -8.85 15.75
N SER A 8 0.80 -9.92 16.38
CA SER A 8 1.42 -10.39 17.62
C SER A 8 2.84 -10.90 17.33
N ASP A 9 3.71 -10.88 18.34
CA ASP A 9 5.11 -11.36 18.22
C ASP A 9 5.19 -12.82 17.77
N GLU A 10 4.28 -13.66 18.24
CA GLU A 10 4.18 -15.06 17.83
C GLU A 10 3.85 -15.17 16.34
N ALA A 11 2.87 -14.39 15.86
CA ALA A 11 2.48 -14.42 14.45
C ALA A 11 3.60 -13.90 13.54
N VAL A 12 4.33 -12.85 13.91
CA VAL A 12 5.47 -12.35 13.13
C VAL A 12 6.55 -13.41 12.98
N LYS A 13 6.95 -14.08 14.10
CA LYS A 13 7.97 -15.13 14.07
C LYS A 13 7.57 -16.26 13.13
N GLN A 14 6.32 -16.69 13.19
CA GLN A 14 5.81 -17.76 12.35
C GLN A 14 5.75 -17.33 10.88
N ILE A 15 5.20 -16.16 10.59
CA ILE A 15 5.09 -15.62 9.22
C ILE A 15 6.48 -15.42 8.60
N LYS A 16 7.46 -14.91 9.37
CA LYS A 16 8.84 -14.74 8.92
C LYS A 16 9.44 -16.04 8.40
N THR A 17 9.20 -17.14 9.09
CA THR A 17 9.68 -18.47 8.69
C THR A 17 8.90 -19.01 7.50
N ASP A 18 7.58 -19.03 7.60
CA ASP A 18 6.71 -19.73 6.66
C ASP A 18 6.55 -19.01 5.33
N PHE A 19 6.73 -17.68 5.29
CA PHE A 19 6.60 -16.85 4.10
C PHE A 19 7.93 -16.25 3.60
N LYS A 20 9.07 -16.74 4.11
CA LYS A 20 10.38 -16.26 3.63
C LYS A 20 10.50 -16.33 2.11
N PHE A 21 10.04 -17.41 1.48
CA PHE A 21 10.05 -17.58 0.03
C PHE A 21 9.24 -16.48 -0.70
N LEU A 22 8.16 -15.98 -0.09
CA LEU A 22 7.33 -14.93 -0.68
C LEU A 22 7.96 -13.54 -0.49
N THR A 23 8.51 -13.25 0.69
CA THR A 23 9.19 -11.97 0.95
C THR A 23 10.45 -11.84 0.11
N ASP A 24 11.23 -12.92 -0.06
CA ASP A 24 12.37 -12.95 -0.97
C ASP A 24 11.93 -12.66 -2.42
N LYS A 25 10.81 -13.24 -2.86
CA LYS A 25 10.26 -13.00 -4.19
C LYS A 25 9.78 -11.56 -4.37
N ILE A 26 9.17 -10.95 -3.38
CA ILE A 26 8.74 -9.54 -3.43
C ILE A 26 9.96 -8.65 -3.69
N ARG A 27 11.05 -8.86 -2.97
CA ARG A 27 12.30 -8.13 -3.19
C ARG A 27 12.89 -8.36 -4.60
N GLN A 28 12.92 -9.62 -5.04
CA GLN A 28 13.44 -9.99 -6.37
C GLN A 28 12.60 -9.44 -7.53
N SER A 29 11.33 -9.18 -7.32
CA SER A 29 10.43 -8.61 -8.34
C SER A 29 10.58 -7.10 -8.53
N GLY A 30 11.53 -6.45 -7.83
CA GLY A 30 11.62 -4.98 -7.81
C GLY A 30 10.37 -4.33 -7.21
N PHE A 31 9.71 -5.04 -6.29
CA PHE A 31 8.47 -4.62 -5.62
C PHE A 31 7.26 -4.43 -6.56
N GLU A 32 7.22 -5.11 -7.70
CA GLU A 32 5.96 -5.27 -8.44
C GLU A 32 4.89 -5.99 -7.60
N TYR A 33 5.34 -6.93 -6.74
CA TYR A 33 4.55 -7.47 -5.65
C TYR A 33 4.86 -6.68 -4.38
N ASP A 34 3.85 -6.47 -3.55
CA ASP A 34 3.96 -5.77 -2.28
C ASP A 34 3.23 -6.54 -1.19
N LEU A 35 3.73 -6.45 0.06
CA LEU A 35 3.11 -7.04 1.23
C LEU A 35 2.86 -5.94 2.26
N GLN A 36 1.59 -5.74 2.60
CA GLN A 36 1.19 -4.77 3.61
C GLN A 36 0.57 -5.44 4.82
N ILE A 37 1.15 -5.18 5.99
CA ILE A 37 0.63 -5.65 7.27
C ILE A 37 -0.64 -4.86 7.62
N ARG A 38 -1.63 -5.58 8.11
CA ARG A 38 -2.93 -5.07 8.54
C ARG A 38 -3.22 -5.53 9.98
N ASP A 39 -4.41 -5.27 10.50
CA ASP A 39 -4.80 -5.74 11.84
C ASP A 39 -4.90 -7.28 11.89
N GLY A 40 -3.82 -7.92 12.31
CA GLY A 40 -3.72 -9.38 12.46
C GLY A 40 -3.70 -10.18 11.14
N TYR A 41 -3.49 -9.54 10.00
CA TYR A 41 -3.32 -10.19 8.70
C TYR A 41 -2.40 -9.37 7.80
N PHE A 42 -1.97 -9.93 6.67
CA PHE A 42 -1.35 -9.17 5.60
C PHE A 42 -2.09 -9.36 4.28
N ASN A 43 -1.99 -8.35 3.44
CA ASN A 43 -2.40 -8.43 2.04
C ASN A 43 -1.17 -8.51 1.15
N ILE A 44 -1.27 -9.36 0.12
CA ILE A 44 -0.35 -9.40 -1.00
C ILE A 44 -0.98 -8.57 -2.11
N TYR A 45 -0.21 -7.66 -2.68
CA TYR A 45 -0.60 -6.80 -3.79
C TYR A 45 0.23 -7.13 -5.02
N TYR A 46 -0.35 -6.88 -6.19
CA TYR A 46 0.37 -6.86 -7.46
C TYR A 46 -0.05 -5.61 -8.23
N LYS A 47 0.94 -4.77 -8.57
CA LYS A 47 0.69 -3.47 -9.23
C LYS A 47 -0.46 -2.69 -8.59
N GLY A 48 -0.42 -2.63 -7.25
CA GLY A 48 -1.41 -1.93 -6.44
C GLY A 48 -2.71 -2.69 -6.13
N ASN A 49 -3.03 -3.73 -6.86
CA ASN A 49 -4.26 -4.51 -6.66
C ASN A 49 -4.07 -5.64 -5.65
N SER A 50 -4.99 -5.76 -4.69
CA SER A 50 -4.97 -6.84 -3.70
C SER A 50 -5.22 -8.19 -4.37
N LEU A 51 -4.24 -9.09 -4.28
CA LEU A 51 -4.33 -10.47 -4.72
C LEU A 51 -5.07 -11.33 -3.70
N CYS A 52 -4.62 -11.29 -2.45
CA CYS A 52 -5.22 -12.06 -1.38
C CYS A 52 -4.88 -11.49 0.00
N LYS A 53 -5.73 -11.85 0.96
CA LYS A 53 -5.54 -11.62 2.39
C LYS A 53 -5.08 -12.92 3.05
N VAL A 54 -4.11 -12.83 3.95
CA VAL A 54 -3.56 -13.96 4.70
C VAL A 54 -3.54 -13.62 6.18
N ALA A 55 -4.20 -14.43 7.00
CA ALA A 55 -4.21 -14.29 8.46
C ALA A 55 -3.70 -15.58 9.10
N PHE A 56 -2.78 -15.48 10.05
CA PHE A 56 -2.32 -16.61 10.85
C PHE A 56 -3.17 -16.75 12.10
N SER A 57 -3.51 -17.98 12.46
CA SER A 57 -4.19 -18.32 13.71
C SER A 57 -3.24 -19.11 14.63
N PRO A 58 -2.68 -18.48 15.69
CA PRO A 58 -1.81 -19.18 16.62
C PRO A 58 -2.48 -20.40 17.28
N LYS A 59 -3.78 -20.30 17.57
CA LYS A 59 -4.54 -21.39 18.21
C LYS A 59 -4.60 -22.67 17.40
N THR A 60 -4.63 -22.57 16.06
CA THR A 60 -4.78 -23.72 15.17
C THR A 60 -3.54 -24.03 14.36
N GLY A 61 -2.55 -23.14 14.33
CA GLY A 61 -1.39 -23.22 13.45
C GLY A 61 -1.73 -23.11 11.95
N LEU A 62 -2.93 -22.66 11.63
CA LEU A 62 -3.41 -22.57 10.23
C LEU A 62 -3.39 -21.13 9.71
N TYR A 63 -3.24 -21.02 8.40
CA TYR A 63 -3.36 -19.77 7.66
C TYR A 63 -4.73 -19.67 7.00
N ARG A 64 -5.51 -18.64 7.35
CA ARG A 64 -6.75 -18.30 6.67
C ARG A 64 -6.45 -17.44 5.46
N ILE A 65 -6.78 -17.95 4.29
CA ILE A 65 -6.60 -17.29 3.00
C ILE A 65 -7.96 -16.77 2.52
N THR A 66 -8.04 -15.50 2.14
CA THR A 66 -9.20 -14.92 1.46
C THR A 66 -8.75 -14.37 0.12
N ILE A 67 -9.34 -14.85 -0.97
CA ILE A 67 -8.94 -14.53 -2.33
C ILE A 67 -10.18 -14.41 -3.23
N HIS A 68 -10.17 -13.49 -4.19
CA HIS A 68 -11.25 -13.36 -5.15
C HIS A 68 -11.32 -14.61 -6.06
N HIS A 69 -12.52 -15.18 -6.22
CA HIS A 69 -12.70 -16.47 -6.93
C HIS A 69 -12.17 -16.48 -8.37
N ARG A 70 -12.18 -15.31 -9.04
CA ARG A 70 -11.66 -15.18 -10.41
C ARG A 70 -10.13 -15.22 -10.49
N PHE A 71 -9.41 -15.05 -9.37
CA PHE A 71 -7.94 -15.08 -9.38
C PHE A 71 -7.35 -16.47 -9.30
N VAL A 72 -8.13 -17.46 -8.87
CA VAL A 72 -7.65 -18.83 -8.69
C VAL A 72 -8.03 -19.75 -9.85
N GLU A 73 -7.33 -20.88 -9.95
CA GLU A 73 -7.65 -21.93 -10.90
C GLU A 73 -8.94 -22.66 -10.53
N GLN A 74 -9.57 -23.33 -11.52
CA GLN A 74 -10.83 -24.02 -11.34
C GLN A 74 -10.76 -25.09 -10.23
N ARG A 75 -9.67 -25.87 -10.14
CA ARG A 75 -9.45 -26.86 -9.08
C ARG A 75 -9.57 -26.32 -7.66
N ILE A 76 -9.16 -25.04 -7.45
CA ILE A 76 -9.28 -24.37 -6.15
C ILE A 76 -10.73 -23.95 -5.91
N LYS A 77 -11.42 -23.48 -6.94
CA LYS A 77 -12.84 -23.11 -6.86
C LYS A 77 -13.72 -24.32 -6.54
N ASP A 78 -13.43 -25.45 -7.16
CA ASP A 78 -14.19 -26.68 -6.96
C ASP A 78 -14.03 -27.22 -5.53
N ARG A 79 -12.81 -27.08 -4.98
CA ARG A 79 -12.50 -27.49 -3.61
C ARG A 79 -13.06 -26.54 -2.55
N PHE A 80 -13.07 -25.25 -2.83
CA PHE A 80 -13.45 -24.21 -1.89
C PHE A 80 -14.52 -23.30 -2.50
N LYS A 81 -15.78 -23.70 -2.38
CA LYS A 81 -16.92 -22.90 -2.89
C LYS A 81 -17.03 -21.58 -2.12
N PRO A 82 -17.37 -20.46 -2.80
CA PRO A 82 -17.66 -19.20 -2.12
C PRO A 82 -18.81 -19.41 -1.14
N LYS A 83 -18.64 -18.95 0.10
CA LYS A 83 -19.73 -18.95 1.08
C LYS A 83 -20.63 -17.74 0.88
N GLU A 84 -20.05 -16.60 0.56
CA GLU A 84 -20.76 -15.34 0.28
C GLU A 84 -19.95 -14.47 -0.68
N GLY A 85 -20.62 -13.85 -1.64
CA GLY A 85 -20.02 -12.92 -2.59
C GLY A 85 -18.96 -13.52 -3.49
N ASN A 86 -17.97 -12.70 -3.88
CA ASN A 86 -16.94 -13.05 -4.87
C ASN A 86 -15.65 -13.62 -4.26
N TYR A 87 -15.62 -13.87 -2.95
CA TYR A 87 -14.39 -14.30 -2.27
C TYR A 87 -14.47 -15.73 -1.76
N LEU A 88 -13.41 -16.48 -2.01
CA LEU A 88 -13.14 -17.76 -1.37
C LEU A 88 -12.40 -17.53 -0.08
N THR A 89 -12.82 -18.19 0.99
CA THR A 89 -12.08 -18.19 2.27
C THR A 89 -11.88 -19.64 2.71
N PHE A 90 -10.62 -19.99 2.94
CA PHE A 90 -10.23 -21.34 3.38
C PHE A 90 -9.00 -21.29 4.26
N SER A 91 -8.76 -22.38 5.00
CA SER A 91 -7.60 -22.49 5.90
C SER A 91 -6.63 -23.56 5.41
N LEU A 92 -5.34 -23.25 5.44
CA LEU A 92 -4.28 -24.14 4.99
C LEU A 92 -3.19 -24.28 6.06
N PRO A 93 -2.59 -25.47 6.23
CA PRO A 93 -1.36 -25.64 7.00
C PRO A 93 -0.18 -25.11 6.19
N GLN A 94 0.93 -24.81 6.89
CA GLN A 94 2.17 -24.25 6.34
C GLN A 94 2.63 -24.96 5.04
N LYS A 95 2.66 -26.30 5.05
CA LYS A 95 3.11 -27.11 3.89
C LYS A 95 2.34 -26.87 2.60
N GLN A 96 1.15 -26.28 2.66
CA GLN A 96 0.30 -25.98 1.48
C GLN A 96 0.44 -24.52 1.01
N LEU A 97 1.18 -23.68 1.72
CA LEU A 97 1.37 -22.27 1.34
C LEU A 97 2.26 -22.13 0.11
N HIS A 98 3.41 -22.81 0.12
CA HIS A 98 4.35 -22.74 -1.01
C HIS A 98 3.72 -23.18 -2.35
N PRO A 99 2.96 -24.28 -2.43
CA PRO A 99 2.24 -24.62 -3.65
C PRO A 99 1.22 -23.54 -4.09
N LEU A 100 0.48 -22.94 -3.13
CA LEU A 100 -0.50 -21.90 -3.46
C LEU A 100 0.15 -20.63 -4.01
N PHE A 101 1.25 -20.20 -3.40
CA PHE A 101 2.00 -18.99 -3.78
C PHE A 101 3.22 -19.30 -4.66
N SER A 102 3.24 -20.44 -5.34
CA SER A 102 4.28 -20.75 -6.32
C SER A 102 4.36 -19.68 -7.41
N GLN A 103 5.52 -19.55 -8.05
CA GLN A 103 5.72 -18.58 -9.13
C GLN A 103 4.63 -18.66 -10.21
N ARG A 104 4.33 -19.88 -10.65
CA ARG A 104 3.29 -20.13 -11.65
C ARG A 104 1.93 -19.59 -11.21
N ASN A 105 1.53 -19.86 -9.96
CA ASN A 105 0.23 -19.43 -9.46
C ASN A 105 0.18 -17.90 -9.26
N LEU A 106 1.26 -17.28 -8.76
CA LEU A 106 1.33 -15.84 -8.62
C LEU A 106 1.24 -15.12 -9.98
N ILE A 107 1.93 -15.63 -11.01
CA ILE A 107 1.82 -15.09 -12.38
C ILE A 107 0.39 -15.24 -12.90
N SER A 108 -0.22 -16.42 -12.74
CA SER A 108 -1.61 -16.66 -13.14
C SER A 108 -2.60 -15.72 -12.43
N MET A 109 -2.46 -15.54 -11.13
CA MET A 109 -3.27 -14.58 -10.36
C MET A 109 -3.10 -13.16 -10.87
N SER A 110 -1.85 -12.73 -11.12
CA SER A 110 -1.51 -11.39 -11.59
C SER A 110 -2.10 -11.07 -12.95
N GLN A 111 -2.08 -12.04 -13.87
CA GLN A 111 -2.72 -11.90 -15.18
C GLN A 111 -4.24 -11.72 -15.07
N LYS A 112 -4.87 -12.47 -14.18
CA LYS A 112 -6.32 -12.37 -13.95
C LYS A 112 -6.73 -11.06 -13.28
N VAL A 113 -5.89 -10.54 -12.37
CA VAL A 113 -6.14 -9.23 -11.74
C VAL A 113 -6.15 -8.12 -12.76
N LYS A 114 -5.20 -8.10 -13.70
CA LYS A 114 -5.15 -7.11 -14.78
C LYS A 114 -6.43 -7.09 -15.62
N ALA A 115 -7.02 -8.27 -15.86
CA ALA A 115 -8.24 -8.39 -16.67
C ALA A 115 -9.52 -7.97 -15.93
N ILE A 116 -9.50 -7.91 -14.59
CA ILE A 116 -10.71 -7.73 -13.77
C ILE A 116 -10.77 -6.37 -13.08
N ARG A 117 -9.63 -5.83 -12.68
CA ARG A 117 -9.51 -4.60 -11.92
C ARG A 117 -8.46 -3.70 -12.56
N PHE A 118 -8.90 -2.85 -13.44
CA PHE A 118 -8.07 -1.78 -13.97
C PHE A 118 -8.50 -0.46 -13.31
N GLN A 119 -7.67 0.05 -12.41
CA GLN A 119 -7.81 1.38 -11.83
C GLN A 119 -6.48 2.09 -12.04
N GLU A 120 -6.48 3.13 -12.85
CA GLU A 120 -5.26 3.85 -13.25
C GLU A 120 -4.54 4.44 -12.03
N GLU A 121 -5.25 5.08 -11.10
CA GLU A 121 -4.66 5.69 -9.90
C GLU A 121 -3.92 4.67 -9.03
N ILE A 122 -4.47 3.46 -8.86
CA ILE A 122 -3.82 2.39 -8.09
C ILE A 122 -2.49 1.93 -8.72
N ILE A 123 -2.42 1.96 -10.05
CA ILE A 123 -1.18 1.65 -10.77
C ILE A 123 -0.15 2.74 -10.50
N PHE A 124 -0.56 4.00 -10.52
CA PHE A 124 0.33 5.12 -10.20
C PHE A 124 0.77 5.15 -8.75
N GLU A 125 -0.10 4.82 -7.79
CA GLU A 125 0.32 4.59 -6.40
C GLU A 125 1.46 3.57 -6.33
N GLN A 126 1.33 2.44 -7.07
CA GLN A 126 2.37 1.43 -7.10
C GLN A 126 3.66 1.92 -7.74
N MET A 127 3.58 2.72 -8.81
CA MET A 127 4.77 3.34 -9.43
C MET A 127 5.49 4.24 -8.42
N VAL A 128 4.76 5.11 -7.73
CA VAL A 128 5.32 5.98 -6.68
C VAL A 128 6.01 5.15 -5.60
N MET A 129 5.42 4.03 -5.18
CA MET A 129 6.03 3.13 -4.19
C MET A 129 7.31 2.49 -4.74
N THR A 130 7.27 1.94 -5.95
CA THR A 130 8.39 1.21 -6.56
C THR A 130 9.59 2.11 -6.81
N ASP A 131 9.35 3.33 -7.29
CA ASP A 131 10.40 4.30 -7.59
C ASP A 131 11.09 4.85 -6.33
N ASN A 132 10.46 4.69 -5.16
CA ASN A 132 11.00 5.15 -3.87
C ASN A 132 11.42 4.03 -2.93
N VAL A 133 11.39 2.77 -3.34
CA VAL A 133 11.60 1.60 -2.47
C VAL A 133 12.98 1.56 -1.80
N ASN A 134 14.02 2.08 -2.44
CA ASN A 134 15.40 2.06 -1.94
C ASN A 134 15.81 3.36 -1.25
N ARG A 135 14.90 4.30 -1.04
CA ARG A 135 15.20 5.57 -0.39
C ARG A 135 15.19 5.39 1.13
N ARG A 136 16.15 6.04 1.80
CA ARG A 136 16.20 6.10 3.28
C ARG A 136 15.67 7.42 3.82
N ASP A 137 15.76 8.48 3.02
CA ASP A 137 15.28 9.82 3.35
C ASP A 137 13.76 9.99 3.13
N PHE A 138 13.15 9.08 2.35
CA PHE A 138 11.73 9.07 2.03
C PHE A 138 11.21 7.64 1.88
N ILE A 139 10.54 7.13 2.90
CA ILE A 139 10.11 5.73 2.98
C ILE A 139 8.59 5.66 2.90
N ILE A 140 8.03 5.07 1.86
CA ILE A 140 6.59 4.79 1.80
C ILE A 140 6.30 3.55 2.66
N ILE A 141 5.67 3.79 3.81
CA ILE A 141 5.49 2.76 4.84
C ILE A 141 4.17 1.99 4.69
N ASP A 142 3.13 2.61 4.14
CA ASP A 142 1.83 1.95 3.96
C ASP A 142 1.03 2.55 2.80
N ARG A 143 -0.01 1.85 2.38
CA ARG A 143 -0.93 2.25 1.32
C ARG A 143 -2.36 1.94 1.69
N GLN A 144 -3.32 2.66 1.07
CA GLN A 144 -4.75 2.44 1.25
C GLN A 144 -5.13 2.35 2.75
N ILE A 145 -4.72 3.41 3.49
CA ILE A 145 -4.84 3.45 4.93
C ILE A 145 -6.24 3.93 5.33
N MET A 146 -6.91 3.14 6.16
CA MET A 146 -8.16 3.49 6.81
C MET A 146 -8.06 3.14 8.29
N ASP A 147 -8.25 4.11 9.16
CA ASP A 147 -8.43 3.86 10.58
C ASP A 147 -9.92 3.61 10.92
N LYS A 148 -10.22 3.33 12.18
CA LYS A 148 -11.59 3.00 12.61
C LYS A 148 -12.56 4.18 12.55
N THR A 149 -12.07 5.41 12.46
CA THR A 149 -12.87 6.64 12.42
C THR A 149 -12.99 7.20 11.01
N ALA A 150 -12.18 6.69 10.07
CA ALA A 150 -12.11 7.19 8.71
C ALA A 150 -13.33 6.78 7.86
N LYS A 151 -13.88 7.72 7.13
CA LYS A 151 -14.87 7.48 6.08
C LYS A 151 -14.20 7.19 4.72
N THR A 152 -13.00 7.71 4.51
CA THR A 152 -12.21 7.63 3.29
C THR A 152 -10.85 7.00 3.57
N LYS A 153 -10.16 6.57 2.52
CA LYS A 153 -8.82 5.97 2.60
C LYS A 153 -7.77 6.98 2.16
N MET A 154 -6.69 7.10 2.92
CA MET A 154 -5.46 7.74 2.43
C MET A 154 -4.80 6.82 1.41
N ASP A 155 -4.31 7.35 0.29
CA ASP A 155 -3.65 6.55 -0.73
C ASP A 155 -2.32 5.99 -0.24
N LEU A 156 -1.39 6.85 0.16
CA LEU A 156 -0.07 6.44 0.67
C LEU A 156 0.30 7.20 1.94
N LEU A 157 1.03 6.53 2.82
CA LEU A 157 1.68 7.12 3.98
C LEU A 157 3.18 6.90 3.87
N ALA A 158 3.93 7.98 3.97
CA ALA A 158 5.38 7.96 3.96
C ALA A 158 5.97 8.52 5.25
N LEU A 159 7.24 8.24 5.45
CA LEU A 159 8.11 8.81 6.47
C LEU A 159 9.20 9.62 5.80
N VAL A 160 9.30 10.88 6.12
CA VAL A 160 10.29 11.83 5.58
C VAL A 160 11.33 12.10 6.63
N GLN A 161 12.59 11.82 6.33
CA GLN A 161 13.70 12.10 7.22
C GLN A 161 13.88 13.62 7.40
N LYS A 162 14.09 14.05 8.63
CA LYS A 162 14.41 15.43 8.99
C LYS A 162 15.86 15.57 9.38
N GLU A 163 16.26 14.87 10.42
CA GLU A 163 17.63 14.87 10.92
C GLU A 163 17.97 13.48 11.45
N ASN A 164 19.16 12.98 11.13
CA ASN A 164 19.61 11.66 11.58
C ASN A 164 18.54 10.57 11.37
N ASN A 165 18.06 9.97 12.46
CA ASN A 165 17.04 8.92 12.45
C ASN A 165 15.63 9.44 12.82
N ASN A 166 15.41 10.74 12.75
CA ASN A 166 14.15 11.39 13.04
C ASN A 166 13.33 11.56 11.76
N TYR A 167 12.10 11.08 11.77
CA TYR A 167 11.19 11.09 10.65
C TYR A 167 9.88 11.78 11.01
N GLN A 168 9.21 12.34 10.01
CA GLN A 168 7.84 12.84 10.12
C GLN A 168 6.93 12.09 9.16
N PHE A 169 5.67 11.93 9.54
CA PHE A 169 4.66 11.42 8.61
C PHE A 169 4.48 12.36 7.42
N CYS A 170 4.25 11.77 6.26
CA CYS A 170 3.84 12.46 5.06
C CYS A 170 2.66 11.72 4.42
N VAL A 171 1.52 12.37 4.35
CA VAL A 171 0.34 11.88 3.63
C VAL A 171 0.51 12.22 2.15
N ILE A 172 0.31 11.25 1.29
CA ILE A 172 0.40 11.41 -0.16
C ILE A 172 -0.93 11.02 -0.77
N GLU A 173 -1.53 11.96 -1.47
CA GLU A 173 -2.74 11.75 -2.27
C GLU A 173 -2.36 11.69 -3.74
N VAL A 174 -2.76 10.63 -4.43
CA VAL A 174 -2.40 10.38 -5.84
C VAL A 174 -3.62 10.59 -6.71
N LYS A 175 -3.53 11.49 -7.69
CA LYS A 175 -4.64 11.80 -8.59
C LYS A 175 -4.21 11.81 -10.05
N LEU A 176 -5.11 11.36 -10.91
CA LEU A 176 -4.97 11.61 -12.36
C LEU A 176 -5.27 13.08 -12.67
N GLY A 177 -4.59 13.64 -13.66
CA GLY A 177 -4.76 15.05 -14.05
C GLY A 177 -6.15 15.42 -14.54
N ASN A 178 -7.01 14.45 -14.86
CA ASN A 178 -8.42 14.63 -15.22
C ASN A 178 -9.39 14.32 -14.06
N ASN A 179 -8.88 14.00 -12.86
CA ASN A 179 -9.74 13.67 -11.73
C ASN A 179 -10.54 14.91 -11.29
N PRO A 180 -11.89 14.80 -11.13
CA PRO A 180 -12.74 15.92 -10.74
C PRO A 180 -12.43 16.49 -9.35
N GLU A 181 -11.89 15.71 -8.44
CA GLU A 181 -11.50 16.15 -7.07
C GLU A 181 -10.39 17.23 -7.10
N LEU A 182 -9.63 17.33 -8.21
CA LEU A 182 -8.68 18.41 -8.44
C LEU A 182 -9.34 19.80 -8.57
N LYS A 183 -10.67 19.90 -8.54
CA LYS A 183 -11.38 21.18 -8.47
C LYS A 183 -11.36 21.81 -7.05
N GLY A 184 -10.86 21.08 -6.05
CA GLY A 184 -10.67 21.59 -4.69
C GLY A 184 -10.82 20.55 -3.58
N ASP A 185 -11.59 19.49 -3.81
CA ASP A 185 -11.92 18.48 -2.78
C ASP A 185 -10.69 17.73 -2.27
N VAL A 186 -9.69 17.53 -3.13
CA VAL A 186 -8.42 16.86 -2.79
C VAL A 186 -7.64 17.60 -1.68
N ILE A 187 -7.73 18.94 -1.62
CA ILE A 187 -7.08 19.72 -0.54
C ILE A 187 -7.75 19.43 0.80
N ASP A 188 -9.08 19.39 0.81
CA ASP A 188 -9.86 19.18 2.02
C ASP A 188 -9.66 17.74 2.53
N GLN A 189 -9.62 16.75 1.64
CA GLN A 189 -9.25 15.37 1.96
C GLN A 189 -7.85 15.28 2.57
N LEU A 190 -6.84 15.90 1.94
CA LEU A 190 -5.47 15.87 2.44
C LEU A 190 -5.37 16.50 3.83
N LYS A 191 -6.03 17.65 4.05
CA LYS A 191 -6.08 18.33 5.36
C LYS A 191 -6.78 17.48 6.42
N GLU A 192 -7.87 16.80 6.08
CA GLU A 192 -8.56 15.88 6.98
C GLU A 192 -7.64 14.75 7.43
N TYR A 193 -6.86 14.17 6.52
CA TYR A 193 -5.91 13.10 6.85
C TYR A 193 -4.78 13.58 7.73
N ILE A 194 -4.20 14.76 7.43
CA ILE A 194 -3.16 15.38 8.25
C ILE A 194 -3.66 15.62 9.66
N GLN A 195 -4.80 16.30 9.79
CA GLN A 195 -5.42 16.62 11.09
C GLN A 195 -5.72 15.35 11.90
N ARG A 196 -6.18 14.30 11.26
CA ARG A 196 -6.48 13.01 11.91
C ARG A 196 -5.22 12.37 12.48
N ILE A 197 -4.11 12.35 11.74
CA ILE A 197 -2.85 11.82 12.24
C ILE A 197 -2.33 12.69 13.38
N GLU A 198 -2.42 14.01 13.30
CA GLU A 198 -2.00 14.93 14.36
C GLU A 198 -2.81 14.75 15.64
N GLN A 199 -4.14 14.66 15.53
CA GLN A 199 -5.03 14.43 16.68
C GLN A 199 -4.76 13.10 17.38
N HIS A 200 -4.27 12.10 16.66
CA HIS A 200 -4.02 10.76 17.17
C HIS A 200 -2.54 10.36 17.03
N PHE A 201 -1.65 11.35 17.06
CA PHE A 201 -0.23 11.18 16.74
C PHE A 201 0.42 10.02 17.47
N GLN A 202 0.22 9.93 18.79
CA GLN A 202 0.85 8.87 19.58
C GLN A 202 0.43 7.47 19.13
N ALA A 203 -0.86 7.27 18.82
CA ALA A 203 -1.36 5.99 18.34
C ALA A 203 -0.82 5.62 16.96
N TYR A 204 -0.68 6.61 16.07
CA TYR A 204 -0.06 6.41 14.76
C TYR A 204 1.44 6.11 14.88
N LYS A 205 2.16 6.88 15.70
CA LYS A 205 3.59 6.67 15.98
C LYS A 205 3.85 5.24 16.46
N GLU A 206 3.24 4.83 17.55
CA GLU A 206 3.42 3.47 18.12
C GLU A 206 3.07 2.37 17.10
N CYS A 207 1.98 2.56 16.38
CA CYS A 207 1.54 1.61 15.36
C CYS A 207 2.57 1.47 14.23
N TYR A 208 3.09 2.59 13.72
CA TYR A 208 3.97 2.54 12.54
C TYR A 208 5.44 2.29 12.90
N GLU A 209 5.91 2.64 14.07
CA GLU A 209 7.22 2.19 14.57
C GLU A 209 7.24 0.66 14.72
N LEU A 210 6.18 0.07 15.27
CA LEU A 210 6.05 -1.39 15.36
C LEU A 210 5.87 -2.04 13.98
N ASN A 211 5.04 -1.47 13.11
CA ASN A 211 4.86 -1.95 11.73
C ASN A 211 6.18 -1.99 10.97
N PHE A 212 6.97 -0.92 11.07
CA PHE A 212 8.27 -0.82 10.42
C PHE A 212 9.23 -1.90 10.92
N LYS A 213 9.36 -2.05 12.24
CA LYS A 213 10.17 -3.11 12.86
C LYS A 213 9.77 -4.50 12.34
N GLN A 214 8.48 -4.79 12.28
CA GLN A 214 7.99 -6.07 11.77
C GLN A 214 8.29 -6.25 10.27
N LYS A 215 8.19 -5.21 9.46
CA LYS A 215 8.59 -5.24 8.05
C LYS A 215 10.09 -5.48 7.88
N GLN A 216 10.93 -4.93 8.76
CA GLN A 216 12.38 -5.25 8.80
C GLN A 216 12.61 -6.73 9.17
N GLU A 217 11.90 -7.25 10.15
CA GLU A 217 12.00 -8.67 10.54
C GLU A 217 11.60 -9.61 9.41
N LEU A 218 10.59 -9.23 8.62
CA LEU A 218 10.15 -9.95 7.42
C LEU A 218 11.10 -9.75 6.22
N GLY A 219 12.11 -8.87 6.33
CA GLY A 219 13.06 -8.58 5.27
C GLY A 219 12.51 -7.69 4.16
N LEU A 220 11.45 -6.93 4.40
CA LEU A 220 10.86 -5.99 3.45
C LEU A 220 11.53 -4.61 3.49
N PHE A 221 12.17 -4.26 4.61
CA PHE A 221 12.99 -3.05 4.78
C PHE A 221 14.38 -3.42 5.30
N ASP A 222 15.34 -2.50 5.10
CA ASP A 222 16.70 -2.66 5.60
C ASP A 222 16.74 -2.76 7.12
N ARG A 223 17.49 -3.73 7.66
CA ARG A 223 17.58 -3.99 9.10
C ARG A 223 18.35 -2.91 9.86
N ASP A 224 19.29 -2.26 9.18
CA ASP A 224 20.18 -1.25 9.79
C ASP A 224 19.55 0.14 9.87
N LEU A 225 18.32 0.29 9.38
CA LEU A 225 17.62 1.56 9.46
C LEU A 225 16.90 1.68 10.79
N HIS A 226 17.37 2.62 11.60
CA HIS A 226 16.68 3.00 12.83
C HIS A 226 15.80 4.21 12.57
N MET A 227 14.62 4.26 13.18
CA MET A 227 13.73 5.39 13.03
C MET A 227 13.05 5.76 14.35
N SER A 228 12.83 7.06 14.53
CA SER A 228 11.95 7.65 15.53
C SER A 228 11.00 8.61 14.84
N ILE A 229 9.70 8.44 15.05
CA ILE A 229 8.71 9.30 14.41
C ILE A 229 8.45 10.50 15.32
N MET A 230 8.68 11.70 14.77
CA MET A 230 8.54 12.99 15.46
C MET A 230 7.20 13.66 15.11
N PRO A 231 6.69 14.54 15.97
CA PRO A 231 5.49 15.32 15.68
C PRO A 231 5.60 16.14 14.39
N GLY A 232 4.43 16.46 13.84
CA GLY A 232 4.26 17.16 12.58
C GLY A 232 3.98 16.18 11.44
N VAL A 233 3.05 16.59 10.57
CA VAL A 233 2.60 15.78 9.42
C VAL A 233 2.69 16.63 8.17
N LEU A 234 3.34 16.09 7.15
CA LEU A 234 3.42 16.72 5.82
C LEU A 234 2.30 16.18 4.94
N GLY A 235 1.93 16.95 3.92
CA GLY A 235 1.00 16.52 2.89
C GLY A 235 1.52 16.85 1.50
N ILE A 236 1.34 15.92 0.55
CA ILE A 236 1.72 16.07 -0.85
C ILE A 236 0.60 15.54 -1.74
N ILE A 237 0.20 16.30 -2.76
CA ILE A 237 -0.63 15.82 -3.85
C ILE A 237 0.28 15.46 -5.01
N VAL A 238 0.21 14.22 -5.48
CA VAL A 238 0.93 13.74 -6.67
C VAL A 238 -0.05 13.65 -7.83
N ILE A 239 0.20 14.40 -8.90
CA ILE A 239 -0.67 14.46 -10.08
C ILE A 239 0.05 13.88 -11.29
N LEU A 240 -0.59 12.92 -11.95
CA LEU A 240 -0.02 12.18 -13.07
C LEU A 240 -0.97 12.16 -14.28
N GLY A 241 -0.40 12.13 -15.48
CA GLY A 241 -1.15 12.07 -16.73
C GLY A 241 -1.99 13.32 -17.00
N TYR A 242 -2.63 13.34 -18.15
CA TYR A 242 -3.52 14.42 -18.59
C TYR A 242 -2.99 15.84 -18.32
N SER A 243 -1.70 16.05 -18.58
CA SER A 243 -0.94 17.22 -18.08
C SER A 243 -1.53 18.58 -18.50
N GLY A 244 -2.16 18.67 -19.66
CA GLY A 244 -2.84 19.89 -20.09
C GLY A 244 -4.06 20.26 -19.25
N LEU A 245 -4.82 19.25 -18.77
CA LEU A 245 -5.94 19.44 -17.84
C LEU A 245 -5.42 19.72 -16.43
N ALA A 246 -4.40 18.95 -16.01
CA ALA A 246 -3.78 19.08 -14.71
C ALA A 246 -3.24 20.48 -14.44
N GLN A 247 -2.61 21.13 -15.42
CA GLN A 247 -2.07 22.50 -15.29
C GLN A 247 -3.12 23.52 -14.85
N LYS A 248 -4.32 23.46 -15.47
CA LYS A 248 -5.43 24.35 -15.11
C LYS A 248 -5.93 24.09 -13.69
N SER A 249 -6.02 22.82 -13.30
CA SER A 249 -6.44 22.42 -11.95
C SER A 249 -5.42 22.83 -10.90
N ILE A 250 -4.12 22.62 -11.16
CA ILE A 250 -3.03 23.01 -10.26
C ILE A 250 -3.02 24.51 -9.97
N ALA A 251 -3.24 25.35 -11.00
CA ALA A 251 -3.32 26.80 -10.80
C ALA A 251 -4.43 27.14 -9.79
N LYS A 252 -5.62 26.59 -9.96
CA LYS A 252 -6.74 26.78 -9.02
C LYS A 252 -6.49 26.23 -7.61
N LEU A 253 -5.84 25.06 -7.50
CA LEU A 253 -5.48 24.50 -6.20
C LEU A 253 -4.50 25.43 -5.45
N LYS A 254 -3.52 26.00 -6.14
CA LYS A 254 -2.56 26.96 -5.57
C LYS A 254 -3.18 28.31 -5.23
N GLU A 255 -4.21 28.75 -5.95
CA GLU A 255 -5.01 29.90 -5.61
C GLU A 255 -5.80 29.65 -4.31
N LYS A 256 -6.40 28.46 -4.17
CA LYS A 256 -7.15 28.05 -2.95
C LYS A 256 -6.23 27.88 -1.75
N ASP A 257 -5.05 27.31 -1.94
CA ASP A 257 -4.04 27.10 -0.88
C ASP A 257 -2.62 27.20 -1.44
N PRO A 258 -1.96 28.37 -1.34
CA PRO A 258 -0.60 28.56 -1.82
C PRO A 258 0.46 27.68 -1.14
N SER A 259 0.18 27.20 0.07
CA SER A 259 1.10 26.35 0.86
C SER A 259 1.08 24.90 0.44
N ILE A 260 0.08 24.46 -0.34
CA ILE A 260 -0.08 23.06 -0.74
C ILE A 260 1.11 22.56 -1.57
N LYS A 261 1.68 21.43 -1.18
CA LYS A 261 2.75 20.79 -1.94
C LYS A 261 2.16 19.91 -3.03
N ILE A 262 2.46 20.24 -4.28
CA ILE A 262 2.01 19.51 -5.45
C ILE A 262 3.21 19.06 -6.25
N LEU A 263 3.33 17.74 -6.46
CA LEU A 263 4.25 17.13 -7.42
C LEU A 263 3.46 16.81 -8.69
N HIS A 264 3.72 17.52 -9.77
CA HIS A 264 3.10 17.26 -11.08
C HIS A 264 4.11 16.55 -11.99
N LEU A 265 3.85 15.29 -12.31
CA LEU A 265 4.61 14.54 -13.30
C LEU A 265 4.04 14.85 -14.69
N LYS A 266 4.74 15.74 -15.40
CA LYS A 266 4.31 16.21 -16.71
C LYS A 266 4.59 15.17 -17.78
N ASN A 267 3.54 14.66 -18.43
CA ASN A 267 3.57 13.85 -19.65
C ASN A 267 2.82 14.58 -20.74
N ILE A 268 3.48 15.49 -21.45
CA ILE A 268 2.91 16.12 -22.64
C ILE A 268 3.40 15.33 -23.85
N ILE A 269 2.46 14.64 -24.50
CA ILE A 269 2.72 13.96 -25.77
C ILE A 269 2.55 15.03 -26.87
N ASP A 270 3.67 15.60 -27.29
CA ASP A 270 3.70 16.59 -28.38
C ASP A 270 4.18 15.88 -29.66
N LEU A 271 3.21 15.53 -30.50
CA LEU A 271 3.48 14.83 -31.76
C LEU A 271 4.19 15.70 -32.79
N SER A 272 4.16 17.04 -32.64
CA SER A 272 4.88 17.94 -33.55
C SER A 272 6.40 17.78 -33.48
N LYS A 273 6.91 17.22 -32.39
CA LYS A 273 8.35 16.91 -32.18
C LYS A 273 8.78 15.62 -32.86
N ALA A 274 7.86 14.83 -33.37
CA ALA A 274 8.12 13.57 -34.04
C ALA A 274 8.15 13.71 -35.61
N ILE A 275 7.82 14.87 -36.12
CA ILE A 275 7.81 15.25 -37.52
C ILE A 275 8.97 16.22 -37.78
#